data_59b85db6a2af69370440ef2b664c7568
#
_entry.id   59b85db6a2af69370440ef2b664c7568
#
_cell.length_a   1.000
_cell.length_b   1.000
_cell.length_c   1.000
_cell.angle_alpha   90.00
_cell.angle_beta   90.00
_cell.angle_gamma   90.00
#
_symmetry.space_group_name_H-M   'P 1'
#
loop_
_entity.id
_entity.type
_entity.pdbx_description
1 polymer ?
#
loop_
_entity_poly.entity_id
_entity_poly.type
_entity_poly.pdbx_seq_one_letter_code
_entity_poly.pdbx_strand_id
1 'polypeptide(L)'
;MSETIRKNIIFIFLLLGVCMTAQEKKQLGSIPQVLKSIIPDDRIDFWVLVHNHYGKNEELKISGAKKDYVPQSSGFNLFPEEDSFYYIAYSKAGKVDYITDLSGLKTFIGTIDNVEEAVIDATAEGYFIDEEFKNVAGNYYQDASNYYIDLGKLTSKECPYQKTHFTLTVNKSSGKVTGAKNNGTYIELYNKKCTNNPRLLKIEKKEVPADEPQKTKQPVRRK
;
A
#
# COMPACT_ATOMS: atom_id res chain seq x y z
N MET A 1 -1.66 -16.12 -56.89
CA MET A 1 -0.89 -15.44 -55.84
C MET A 1 0.35 -16.27 -55.56
N SER A 2 1.54 -15.76 -55.88
CA SER A 2 2.76 -16.58 -55.91
C SER A 2 3.14 -17.03 -54.50
N GLU A 3 3.72 -18.22 -54.38
CA GLU A 3 4.18 -18.82 -53.09
C GLU A 3 5.11 -17.91 -52.30
N THR A 4 5.88 -17.06 -52.99
CA THR A 4 6.78 -16.06 -52.46
C THR A 4 6.03 -14.95 -51.66
N ILE A 5 4.88 -14.50 -52.18
CA ILE A 5 4.04 -13.49 -51.52
C ILE A 5 3.44 -14.08 -50.23
N ARG A 6 3.05 -15.35 -50.25
CA ARG A 6 2.47 -16.04 -49.09
C ARG A 6 3.50 -16.23 -47.95
N LYS A 7 4.75 -16.56 -48.28
CA LYS A 7 5.86 -16.68 -47.32
C LYS A 7 6.23 -15.35 -46.69
N ASN A 8 6.25 -14.26 -47.48
CA ASN A 8 6.56 -12.93 -46.98
C ASN A 8 5.46 -12.38 -46.04
N ILE A 9 4.19 -12.66 -46.32
CA ILE A 9 3.07 -12.26 -45.46
C ILE A 9 3.13 -12.99 -44.11
N ILE A 10 3.45 -14.29 -44.10
CA ILE A 10 3.60 -15.06 -42.86
C ILE A 10 4.78 -14.55 -42.03
N PHE A 11 5.88 -14.17 -42.68
CA PHE A 11 7.05 -13.62 -41.97
C PHE A 11 6.78 -12.25 -41.34
N ILE A 12 5.98 -11.39 -42.00
CA ILE A 12 5.55 -10.09 -41.50
C ILE A 12 4.60 -10.27 -40.31
N PHE A 13 3.68 -11.24 -40.35
CA PHE A 13 2.81 -11.56 -39.19
C PHE A 13 3.58 -12.15 -38.03
N LEU A 14 4.62 -12.94 -38.23
CA LEU A 14 5.50 -13.46 -37.21
C LEU A 14 6.35 -12.35 -36.56
N LEU A 15 6.83 -11.37 -37.32
CA LEU A 15 7.55 -10.20 -36.82
C LEU A 15 6.66 -9.26 -36.01
N LEU A 16 5.40 -9.06 -36.37
CA LEU A 16 4.42 -8.28 -35.64
C LEU A 16 4.00 -8.94 -34.32
N GLY A 17 4.04 -10.26 -34.22
CA GLY A 17 3.72 -11.01 -32.99
C GLY A 17 4.79 -10.93 -31.90
N VAL A 18 6.03 -10.57 -32.21
CA VAL A 18 7.13 -10.51 -31.24
C VAL A 18 7.22 -9.15 -30.53
N CYS A 19 6.48 -8.14 -31.02
CA CYS A 19 6.43 -6.82 -30.38
C CYS A 19 5.46 -6.71 -29.20
N MET A 20 4.93 -7.81 -28.65
CA MET A 20 4.34 -7.79 -27.32
C MET A 20 5.48 -7.76 -26.28
N THR A 21 6.10 -6.61 -26.13
CA THR A 21 6.98 -6.37 -24.99
C THR A 21 6.15 -6.55 -23.73
N ALA A 22 6.43 -7.60 -22.99
CA ALA A 22 5.92 -7.72 -21.63
C ALA A 22 6.29 -6.40 -20.93
N GLN A 23 5.29 -5.62 -20.51
CA GLN A 23 5.53 -4.37 -19.83
C GLN A 23 6.28 -4.68 -18.54
N GLU A 24 7.55 -4.26 -18.46
CA GLU A 24 8.41 -4.52 -17.33
C GLU A 24 7.88 -3.73 -16.14
N LYS A 25 7.58 -4.44 -15.04
CA LYS A 25 7.18 -3.82 -13.79
C LYS A 25 8.39 -3.15 -13.15
N LYS A 26 8.20 -1.91 -12.73
CA LYS A 26 9.19 -1.11 -11.99
C LYS A 26 8.77 -1.05 -10.52
N GLN A 27 9.73 -1.17 -9.62
CA GLN A 27 9.46 -0.96 -8.19
C GLN A 27 9.31 0.52 -7.88
N LEU A 28 8.36 0.83 -7.00
CA LEU A 28 8.24 2.13 -6.36
C LEU A 28 9.40 2.37 -5.41
N GLY A 29 9.78 3.62 -5.22
CA GLY A 29 10.72 4.02 -4.21
C GLY A 29 10.26 3.68 -2.79
N SER A 30 11.09 3.97 -1.79
CA SER A 30 10.65 4.00 -0.39
C SER A 30 9.68 5.17 -0.17
N ILE A 31 8.89 5.12 0.91
CA ILE A 31 7.95 6.20 1.25
C ILE A 31 8.61 7.59 1.22
N PRO A 32 9.79 7.80 1.84
CA PRO A 32 10.50 9.08 1.71
C PRO A 32 10.87 9.47 0.28
N GLN A 33 11.21 8.49 -0.58
CA GLN A 33 11.52 8.76 -1.99
C GLN A 33 10.28 9.17 -2.77
N VAL A 34 9.15 8.50 -2.55
CA VAL A 34 7.85 8.85 -3.14
C VAL A 34 7.45 10.27 -2.74
N LEU A 35 7.54 10.62 -1.46
CA LEU A 35 7.23 11.97 -0.97
C LEU A 35 8.17 13.06 -1.52
N LYS A 36 9.43 12.72 -1.80
CA LYS A 36 10.38 13.66 -2.43
C LYS A 36 10.05 13.98 -3.90
N SER A 37 9.21 13.17 -4.54
CA SER A 37 8.77 13.38 -5.94
C SER A 37 7.65 14.42 -6.08
N ILE A 38 7.06 14.87 -4.99
CA ILE A 38 5.98 15.87 -4.98
C ILE A 38 6.35 17.13 -5.72
N ILE A 39 5.47 17.57 -6.62
CA ILE A 39 5.52 18.82 -7.37
C ILE A 39 4.20 19.56 -7.08
N PRO A 40 4.21 20.67 -6.32
CA PRO A 40 2.97 21.39 -6.03
C PRO A 40 2.47 22.16 -7.25
N ASP A 41 1.16 22.11 -7.53
CA ASP A 41 0.51 22.88 -8.60
C ASP A 41 0.57 24.39 -8.39
N ASP A 42 0.43 24.81 -7.14
CA ASP A 42 0.46 26.20 -6.75
C ASP A 42 1.91 26.76 -6.80
N ARG A 43 2.01 28.04 -7.18
CA ARG A 43 3.31 28.75 -7.04
C ARG A 43 3.59 28.98 -5.57
N ILE A 44 4.50 28.17 -5.03
CA ILE A 44 4.96 28.19 -3.64
C ILE A 44 6.33 28.87 -3.56
N ASP A 45 6.48 29.87 -2.67
CA ASP A 45 7.74 30.59 -2.50
C ASP A 45 8.80 29.74 -1.80
N PHE A 46 8.36 28.90 -0.87
CA PHE A 46 9.16 27.99 -0.07
C PHE A 46 8.31 26.83 0.41
N TRP A 47 8.85 25.63 0.41
CA TRP A 47 8.29 24.52 1.15
C TRP A 47 9.36 23.52 1.58
N VAL A 48 9.08 22.81 2.66
CA VAL A 48 9.93 21.76 3.21
C VAL A 48 9.09 20.56 3.61
N LEU A 49 9.52 19.39 3.17
CA LEU A 49 8.99 18.09 3.63
C LEU A 49 9.80 17.66 4.84
N VAL A 50 9.11 17.42 5.95
CA VAL A 50 9.73 17.00 7.21
C VAL A 50 9.20 15.63 7.61
N HIS A 51 10.10 14.75 8.02
CA HIS A 51 9.80 13.48 8.66
C HIS A 51 10.03 13.62 10.16
N ASN A 52 9.01 13.32 10.95
CA ASN A 52 9.16 13.24 12.41
C ASN A 52 9.19 11.77 12.83
N HIS A 53 10.31 11.37 13.40
CA HIS A 53 10.52 10.02 13.91
C HIS A 53 10.93 10.11 15.38
N TYR A 54 10.05 9.62 16.27
CA TYR A 54 10.21 9.70 17.73
C TYR A 54 10.53 11.11 18.25
N GLY A 55 9.85 12.12 17.73
CA GLY A 55 10.01 13.51 18.12
C GLY A 55 11.24 14.23 17.52
N LYS A 56 12.01 13.56 16.68
CA LYS A 56 13.11 14.16 15.90
C LYS A 56 12.64 14.51 14.51
N ASN A 57 12.80 15.77 14.12
CA ASN A 57 12.48 16.25 12.78
C ASN A 57 13.70 16.12 11.86
N GLU A 58 13.49 15.55 10.70
CA GLU A 58 14.44 15.46 9.60
C GLU A 58 13.85 16.14 8.36
N GLU A 59 14.55 17.14 7.82
CA GLU A 59 14.15 17.80 6.58
C GLU A 59 14.56 16.92 5.38
N LEU A 60 13.58 16.34 4.70
CA LEU A 60 13.83 15.41 3.59
C LEU A 60 13.98 16.10 2.23
N LYS A 61 13.25 17.19 2.00
CA LYS A 61 13.30 17.99 0.76
C LYS A 61 12.97 19.42 1.08
N ILE A 62 13.74 20.34 0.51
CA ILE A 62 13.55 21.79 0.61
C ILE A 62 13.46 22.33 -0.80
N SER A 63 12.52 23.25 -1.03
CA SER A 63 12.34 23.97 -2.28
C SER A 63 12.12 25.45 -2.00
N GLY A 64 12.79 26.30 -2.75
CA GLY A 64 12.77 27.75 -2.56
C GLY A 64 13.69 28.28 -1.45
N ALA A 65 13.57 29.57 -1.14
CA ALA A 65 14.36 30.20 -0.09
C ALA A 65 13.82 29.85 1.29
N LYS A 66 14.63 29.13 2.09
CA LYS A 66 14.21 28.61 3.41
C LYS A 66 13.70 29.75 4.30
N LYS A 67 12.56 29.50 4.93
CA LYS A 67 11.92 30.35 5.94
C LYS A 67 11.82 29.62 7.26
N ASP A 68 11.72 30.37 8.35
CA ASP A 68 11.45 29.82 9.66
C ASP A 68 10.04 29.23 9.72
N TYR A 69 9.91 28.06 10.30
CA TYR A 69 8.64 27.36 10.54
C TYR A 69 8.65 26.68 11.91
N VAL A 70 7.46 26.40 12.44
CA VAL A 70 7.28 25.74 13.73
C VAL A 70 7.15 24.23 13.51
N PRO A 71 7.93 23.40 14.21
CA PRO A 71 7.75 21.95 14.16
C PRO A 71 6.34 21.54 14.57
N GLN A 72 5.76 20.57 13.83
CA GLN A 72 4.43 20.06 14.09
C GLN A 72 4.49 18.84 15.01
N SER A 73 3.44 18.64 15.82
CA SER A 73 3.29 17.50 16.72
C SER A 73 2.51 16.32 16.11
N SER A 74 1.97 16.50 14.92
CA SER A 74 1.23 15.49 14.16
C SER A 74 1.40 15.72 12.67
N GLY A 75 1.07 14.71 11.87
CA GLY A 75 1.19 14.77 10.43
C GLY A 75 0.45 13.63 9.73
N PHE A 76 0.77 13.41 8.46
CA PHE A 76 0.22 12.33 7.66
C PHE A 76 1.20 11.15 7.55
N ASN A 77 0.66 9.96 7.27
CA ASN A 77 1.41 8.74 6.96
C ASN A 77 0.91 8.13 5.66
N LEU A 78 1.84 7.54 4.90
CA LEU A 78 1.51 6.75 3.71
C LEU A 78 1.37 5.25 4.01
N PHE A 79 1.69 4.83 5.23
CA PHE A 79 1.51 3.48 5.70
C PHE A 79 0.74 3.50 7.04
N PRO A 80 -0.39 2.76 7.17
CA PRO A 80 -1.31 2.93 8.30
C PRO A 80 -0.80 2.43 9.66
N GLU A 81 0.34 1.73 9.69
CA GLU A 81 0.94 1.13 10.89
C GLU A 81 2.31 1.73 11.24
N GLU A 82 2.63 2.90 10.68
CA GLU A 82 3.89 3.60 10.96
C GLU A 82 3.76 4.49 12.20
N ASP A 83 4.71 4.40 13.12
CA ASP A 83 4.77 5.21 14.33
C ASP A 83 5.35 6.62 14.10
N SER A 84 5.91 6.88 12.92
CA SER A 84 6.41 8.18 12.48
C SER A 84 5.35 8.93 11.69
N PHE A 85 5.57 10.21 11.42
CA PHE A 85 4.69 10.99 10.54
C PHE A 85 5.47 12.00 9.70
N TYR A 86 4.83 12.45 8.63
CA TYR A 86 5.35 13.47 7.76
C TYR A 86 4.46 14.71 7.81
N TYR A 87 5.06 15.88 7.60
CA TYR A 87 4.31 17.11 7.36
C TYR A 87 5.06 18.00 6.37
N ILE A 88 4.34 18.91 5.76
CA ILE A 88 4.93 19.94 4.90
C ILE A 88 4.69 21.30 5.56
N ALA A 89 5.76 22.09 5.73
CA ALA A 89 5.62 23.51 5.98
C ALA A 89 5.86 24.26 4.67
N TYR A 90 4.99 25.20 4.31
CA TYR A 90 5.11 25.95 3.07
C TYR A 90 4.80 27.44 3.26
N SER A 91 5.34 28.29 2.38
CA SER A 91 5.05 29.71 2.37
C SER A 91 4.49 30.13 1.03
N LYS A 92 3.32 30.77 1.08
CA LYS A 92 2.66 31.38 -0.07
C LYS A 92 2.34 32.83 0.28
N ALA A 93 2.74 33.78 -0.58
CA ALA A 93 2.56 35.22 -0.35
C ALA A 93 3.07 35.71 1.04
N GLY A 94 4.19 35.17 1.50
CA GLY A 94 4.81 35.56 2.76
C GLY A 94 4.22 34.94 4.03
N LYS A 95 3.11 34.22 3.94
CA LYS A 95 2.48 33.49 5.08
C LYS A 95 2.99 32.06 5.11
N VAL A 96 3.37 31.57 6.28
CA VAL A 96 3.70 30.15 6.51
C VAL A 96 2.45 29.39 6.94
N ASP A 97 2.23 28.25 6.31
CA ASP A 97 1.13 27.33 6.60
C ASP A 97 1.62 25.86 6.58
N TYR A 98 0.76 24.91 6.97
CA TYR A 98 1.17 23.54 7.19
C TYR A 98 0.18 22.56 6.56
N ILE A 99 0.72 21.42 6.09
CA ILE A 99 -0.03 20.25 5.64
C ILE A 99 0.29 19.11 6.59
N THR A 100 -0.71 18.67 7.33
CA THR A 100 -0.59 17.64 8.38
C THR A 100 -1.52 16.44 8.17
N ASP A 101 -2.25 16.43 7.07
CA ASP A 101 -3.15 15.33 6.70
C ASP A 101 -3.11 15.03 5.20
N LEU A 102 -3.61 13.86 4.82
CA LEU A 102 -3.58 13.38 3.43
C LEU A 102 -4.49 14.20 2.50
N SER A 103 -5.58 14.79 3.02
CA SER A 103 -6.48 15.63 2.23
C SER A 103 -5.79 16.94 1.83
N GLY A 104 -5.11 17.57 2.78
CA GLY A 104 -4.27 18.74 2.54
C GLY A 104 -3.12 18.43 1.58
N LEU A 105 -2.49 17.27 1.71
CA LEU A 105 -1.42 16.81 0.81
C LEU A 105 -1.94 16.63 -0.62
N LYS A 106 -3.10 16.01 -0.80
CA LYS A 106 -3.75 15.87 -2.10
C LYS A 106 -4.06 17.22 -2.73
N THR A 107 -4.56 18.18 -1.94
CA THR A 107 -4.82 19.55 -2.42
C THR A 107 -3.53 20.28 -2.80
N PHE A 108 -2.44 20.05 -2.08
CA PHE A 108 -1.13 20.66 -2.35
C PHE A 108 -0.50 20.13 -3.64
N ILE A 109 -0.63 18.84 -3.91
CA ILE A 109 -0.18 18.20 -5.16
C ILE A 109 -1.03 18.73 -6.32
N GLY A 110 -2.37 18.71 -6.19
CA GLY A 110 -3.29 19.13 -7.24
C GLY A 110 -3.31 18.17 -8.42
N THR A 111 -2.70 18.56 -9.54
CA THR A 111 -2.58 17.71 -10.74
C THR A 111 -1.56 16.59 -10.50
N ILE A 112 -1.86 15.40 -10.98
CA ILE A 112 -0.95 14.23 -10.87
C ILE A 112 0.03 14.26 -12.05
N ASP A 113 1.28 14.61 -11.80
CA ASP A 113 2.32 14.75 -12.82
C ASP A 113 3.18 13.49 -12.99
N ASN A 114 3.22 12.62 -11.98
CA ASN A 114 4.05 11.43 -11.95
C ASN A 114 3.35 10.28 -11.23
N VAL A 115 3.94 9.08 -11.30
CA VAL A 115 3.37 7.87 -10.66
C VAL A 115 3.42 7.93 -9.14
N GLU A 116 4.42 8.60 -8.57
CA GLU A 116 4.58 8.75 -7.13
C GLU A 116 3.44 9.60 -6.55
N GLU A 117 3.02 10.65 -7.23
CA GLU A 117 1.85 11.46 -6.84
C GLU A 117 0.54 10.68 -6.97
N ALA A 118 0.42 9.83 -8.01
CA ALA A 118 -0.71 8.92 -8.12
C ALA A 118 -0.78 7.92 -6.95
N VAL A 119 0.36 7.47 -6.46
CA VAL A 119 0.44 6.62 -5.25
C VAL A 119 0.01 7.39 -4.01
N ILE A 120 0.49 8.64 -3.84
CA ILE A 120 0.10 9.48 -2.71
C ILE A 120 -1.41 9.74 -2.71
N ASP A 121 -2.00 10.00 -3.88
CA ASP A 121 -3.45 10.18 -4.03
C ASP A 121 -4.21 8.92 -3.62
N ALA A 122 -3.73 7.74 -4.03
CA ALA A 122 -4.32 6.47 -3.66
C ALA A 122 -4.23 6.17 -2.15
N THR A 123 -3.20 6.67 -1.45
CA THR A 123 -3.10 6.48 0.00
C THR A 123 -4.18 7.21 0.78
N ALA A 124 -4.69 8.32 0.28
CA ALA A 124 -5.85 8.99 0.86
C ALA A 124 -7.14 8.12 0.81
N GLU A 125 -7.19 7.13 -0.09
CA GLU A 125 -8.26 6.14 -0.20
C GLU A 125 -7.96 4.84 0.58
N GLY A 126 -6.86 4.81 1.36
CA GLY A 126 -6.45 3.71 2.23
C GLY A 126 -5.63 2.62 1.54
N TYR A 127 -5.08 2.89 0.35
CA TYR A 127 -4.05 2.04 -0.25
C TYR A 127 -2.67 2.43 0.30
N PHE A 128 -1.68 1.50 0.21
CA PHE A 128 -0.32 1.77 0.69
C PHE A 128 0.74 0.97 -0.09
N ILE A 129 1.97 1.47 -0.06
CA ILE A 129 3.14 0.71 -0.48
C ILE A 129 3.52 -0.23 0.66
N ASP A 130 3.58 -1.54 0.40
CA ASP A 130 4.11 -2.50 1.35
C ASP A 130 5.61 -2.69 1.11
N GLU A 131 6.43 -2.04 1.93
CA GLU A 131 7.90 -2.07 1.75
C GLU A 131 8.51 -3.45 1.93
N GLU A 132 7.86 -4.36 2.68
CA GLU A 132 8.28 -5.74 2.85
C GLU A 132 7.90 -6.61 1.64
N PHE A 133 6.79 -6.29 0.97
CA PHE A 133 6.23 -7.06 -0.13
C PHE A 133 6.14 -6.25 -1.43
N LYS A 134 7.16 -5.45 -1.75
CA LYS A 134 7.17 -4.57 -2.94
C LYS A 134 6.89 -5.28 -4.25
N ASN A 135 7.28 -6.54 -4.39
CA ASN A 135 6.98 -7.35 -5.59
C ASN A 135 5.48 -7.62 -5.78
N VAL A 136 4.68 -7.49 -4.71
CA VAL A 136 3.23 -7.67 -4.72
C VAL A 136 2.53 -6.33 -4.65
N ALA A 137 2.91 -5.47 -3.72
CA ALA A 137 2.21 -4.24 -3.37
C ALA A 137 3.17 -3.03 -3.21
N GLY A 138 3.96 -2.75 -4.24
CA GLY A 138 4.94 -1.66 -4.25
C GLY A 138 5.61 -1.52 -5.61
N ASN A 139 4.88 -1.81 -6.69
CA ASN A 139 5.42 -1.76 -8.04
C ASN A 139 4.37 -1.21 -9.02
N TYR A 140 4.81 -0.87 -10.22
CA TYR A 140 3.94 -0.35 -11.27
C TYR A 140 4.46 -0.70 -12.66
N TYR A 141 3.58 -0.62 -13.62
CA TYR A 141 3.89 -0.49 -15.05
C TYR A 141 3.02 0.61 -15.65
N GLN A 142 3.31 1.01 -16.89
CA GLN A 142 2.57 2.10 -17.53
C GLN A 142 2.50 1.90 -19.03
N ASP A 143 1.44 2.42 -19.62
CA ASP A 143 1.30 2.61 -21.05
C ASP A 143 1.28 4.11 -21.41
N ALA A 144 0.89 4.45 -22.62
CA ALA A 144 0.81 5.85 -23.06
C ALA A 144 -0.21 6.67 -22.27
N SER A 145 -1.27 6.05 -21.75
CA SER A 145 -2.44 6.72 -21.19
C SER A 145 -2.60 6.51 -19.67
N ASN A 146 -2.06 5.42 -19.13
CA ASN A 146 -2.34 5.02 -17.76
C ASN A 146 -1.08 4.57 -17.00
N TYR A 147 -1.12 4.76 -15.69
CA TYR A 147 -0.34 4.01 -14.71
C TYR A 147 -1.16 2.83 -14.20
N TYR A 148 -0.52 1.68 -14.03
CA TYR A 148 -1.08 0.48 -13.39
C TYR A 148 -0.23 0.21 -12.15
N ILE A 149 -0.79 0.48 -10.99
CA ILE A 149 -0.04 0.54 -9.74
C ILE A 149 -0.50 -0.57 -8.81
N ASP A 150 0.43 -1.43 -8.41
CA ASP A 150 0.17 -2.51 -7.46
C ASP A 150 0.41 -2.02 -6.03
N LEU A 151 -0.65 -1.95 -5.25
CA LEU A 151 -0.66 -1.47 -3.86
C LEU A 151 -1.36 -2.45 -2.93
N GLY A 152 -1.04 -2.35 -1.64
CA GLY A 152 -1.75 -3.04 -0.57
C GLY A 152 -2.94 -2.23 -0.06
N LYS A 153 -3.91 -2.93 0.53
CA LYS A 153 -4.97 -2.34 1.34
C LYS A 153 -5.20 -3.20 2.56
N LEU A 154 -5.28 -2.57 3.73
CA LEU A 154 -5.61 -3.26 4.97
C LEU A 154 -7.11 -3.51 5.00
N THR A 155 -7.51 -4.76 4.74
CA THR A 155 -8.91 -5.15 4.64
C THR A 155 -9.48 -5.70 5.94
N SER A 156 -8.61 -6.13 6.87
CA SER A 156 -8.99 -6.48 8.24
C SER A 156 -7.84 -6.18 9.21
N LYS A 157 -8.15 -5.49 10.31
CA LYS A 157 -7.23 -5.22 11.44
C LYS A 157 -7.37 -6.23 12.57
N GLU A 158 -8.39 -7.09 12.51
CA GLU A 158 -8.75 -7.97 13.61
C GLU A 158 -8.31 -9.42 13.37
N CYS A 159 -9.26 -10.34 13.35
CA CYS A 159 -9.02 -11.77 13.26
C CYS A 159 -9.81 -12.40 12.10
N PRO A 160 -9.14 -12.79 11.01
CA PRO A 160 -7.71 -12.64 10.75
C PRO A 160 -7.31 -11.21 10.40
N TYR A 161 -6.06 -10.83 10.68
CA TYR A 161 -5.46 -9.64 10.10
C TYR A 161 -5.17 -9.89 8.63
N GLN A 162 -5.59 -8.98 7.74
CA GLN A 162 -5.51 -9.21 6.29
C GLN A 162 -5.02 -7.98 5.54
N LYS A 163 -4.02 -8.19 4.68
CA LYS A 163 -3.63 -7.26 3.62
C LYS A 163 -4.01 -7.84 2.26
N THR A 164 -4.69 -7.05 1.45
CA THR A 164 -5.16 -7.43 0.11
C THR A 164 -4.43 -6.62 -0.95
N HIS A 165 -4.03 -7.29 -2.02
CA HIS A 165 -3.36 -6.69 -3.18
C HIS A 165 -4.39 -6.12 -4.16
N PHE A 166 -4.16 -4.89 -4.60
CA PHE A 166 -4.94 -4.22 -5.64
C PHE A 166 -4.03 -3.70 -6.74
N THR A 167 -4.49 -3.81 -7.99
CA THR A 167 -3.93 -3.07 -9.12
C THR A 167 -4.86 -1.90 -9.44
N LEU A 168 -4.36 -0.69 -9.24
CA LEU A 168 -5.08 0.54 -9.57
C LEU A 168 -4.73 0.97 -11.00
N THR A 169 -5.73 1.40 -11.76
CA THR A 169 -5.53 2.07 -13.04
C THR A 169 -5.73 3.56 -12.86
N VAL A 170 -4.68 4.34 -13.07
CA VAL A 170 -4.73 5.81 -12.95
C VAL A 170 -4.50 6.42 -14.33
N ASN A 171 -5.44 7.23 -14.79
CA ASN A 171 -5.31 7.92 -16.07
C ASN A 171 -4.34 9.10 -15.94
N LYS A 172 -3.30 9.13 -16.78
CA LYS A 172 -2.21 10.13 -16.71
C LYS A 172 -2.68 11.56 -16.97
N SER A 173 -3.64 11.75 -17.85
CA SER A 173 -4.09 13.09 -18.23
C SER A 173 -5.04 13.73 -17.22
N SER A 174 -5.76 12.92 -16.44
CA SER A 174 -6.73 13.42 -15.46
C SER A 174 -6.30 13.18 -14.02
N GLY A 175 -5.25 12.38 -13.78
CA GLY A 175 -4.82 11.95 -12.45
C GLY A 175 -5.82 11.06 -11.71
N LYS A 176 -6.94 10.66 -12.35
CA LYS A 176 -8.03 9.95 -11.67
C LYS A 176 -7.83 8.43 -11.71
N VAL A 177 -8.16 7.79 -10.59
CA VAL A 177 -8.32 6.34 -10.54
C VAL A 177 -9.55 5.95 -11.35
N THR A 178 -9.34 5.19 -12.44
CA THR A 178 -10.39 4.73 -13.35
C THR A 178 -10.77 3.27 -13.13
N GLY A 179 -9.99 2.53 -12.35
CA GLY A 179 -10.25 1.14 -12.01
C GLY A 179 -9.42 0.67 -10.83
N ALA A 180 -9.99 -0.27 -10.06
CA ALA A 180 -9.31 -0.96 -8.97
C ALA A 180 -9.62 -2.46 -9.07
N LYS A 181 -8.62 -3.26 -9.44
CA LYS A 181 -8.73 -4.71 -9.51
C LYS A 181 -8.22 -5.33 -8.23
N ASN A 182 -9.08 -6.07 -7.54
CA ASN A 182 -8.69 -6.89 -6.39
C ASN A 182 -8.01 -8.19 -6.89
N ASN A 183 -6.76 -8.40 -6.47
CA ASN A 183 -5.95 -9.57 -6.85
C ASN A 183 -5.87 -10.61 -5.72
N GLY A 184 -6.58 -10.40 -4.62
CA GLY A 184 -6.66 -11.32 -3.48
C GLY A 184 -5.78 -10.93 -2.29
N THR A 185 -6.00 -11.62 -1.19
CA THR A 185 -5.26 -11.45 0.06
C THR A 185 -3.86 -12.07 -0.08
N TYR A 186 -2.82 -11.29 0.23
CA TYR A 186 -1.43 -11.76 0.21
C TYR A 186 -0.83 -11.95 1.61
N ILE A 187 -1.41 -11.32 2.63
CA ILE A 187 -1.09 -11.53 4.05
C ILE A 187 -2.37 -11.88 4.80
N GLU A 188 -2.35 -13.00 5.51
CA GLU A 188 -3.42 -13.41 6.41
C GLU A 188 -2.81 -13.99 7.69
N LEU A 189 -3.04 -13.31 8.82
CA LEU A 189 -2.48 -13.70 10.10
C LEU A 189 -3.57 -13.99 11.12
N TYR A 190 -3.46 -15.15 11.76
CA TYR A 190 -4.34 -15.59 12.83
C TYR A 190 -3.62 -15.53 14.17
N ASN A 191 -4.15 -14.79 15.10
CA ASN A 191 -3.67 -14.82 16.48
C ASN A 191 -4.42 -15.91 17.29
N LYS A 192 -3.97 -16.18 18.52
CA LYS A 192 -4.55 -17.20 19.40
C LYS A 192 -6.01 -16.94 19.81
N LYS A 193 -6.49 -15.71 19.65
CA LYS A 193 -7.86 -15.29 20.00
C LYS A 193 -8.84 -15.48 18.84
N CYS A 194 -8.34 -15.79 17.63
CA CYS A 194 -9.19 -16.01 16.47
C CYS A 194 -10.02 -17.30 16.63
N THR A 195 -11.32 -17.17 16.72
CA THR A 195 -12.25 -18.33 16.83
C THR A 195 -12.20 -19.24 15.59
N ASN A 196 -11.85 -18.67 14.43
CA ASN A 196 -11.77 -19.38 13.15
C ASN A 196 -10.33 -19.68 12.73
N ASN A 197 -9.39 -19.75 13.68
CA ASN A 197 -7.99 -20.02 13.37
C ASN A 197 -7.83 -21.47 12.87
N PRO A 198 -7.48 -21.69 11.60
CA PRO A 198 -7.34 -23.04 11.02
C PRO A 198 -6.18 -23.85 11.64
N ARG A 199 -5.26 -23.17 12.36
CA ARG A 199 -4.12 -23.80 13.07
C ARG A 199 -4.50 -24.26 14.48
N LEU A 200 -5.65 -23.88 15.01
CA LEU A 200 -6.14 -24.44 16.26
C LEU A 200 -6.68 -25.83 15.97
N LEU A 201 -6.02 -26.86 16.48
CA LEU A 201 -6.53 -28.24 16.46
C LEU A 201 -7.89 -28.23 17.14
N LYS A 202 -8.94 -28.63 16.45
CA LYS A 202 -10.22 -28.98 17.06
C LYS A 202 -9.98 -30.20 17.95
N ILE A 203 -9.78 -29.97 19.24
CA ILE A 203 -9.82 -31.04 20.23
C ILE A 203 -11.30 -31.41 20.30
N GLU A 204 -11.69 -32.44 19.57
CA GLU A 204 -12.99 -33.10 19.82
C GLU A 204 -12.93 -33.58 21.26
N LYS A 205 -13.72 -32.94 22.16
CA LYS A 205 -13.99 -33.52 23.46
C LYS A 205 -14.59 -34.88 23.17
N LYS A 206 -13.80 -35.97 23.33
CA LYS A 206 -14.39 -37.29 23.49
C LYS A 206 -15.33 -37.17 24.67
N GLU A 207 -16.64 -37.28 24.41
CA GLU A 207 -17.62 -37.46 25.46
C GLU A 207 -17.17 -38.72 26.22
N VAL A 208 -16.76 -38.49 27.47
CA VAL A 208 -16.54 -39.64 28.38
C VAL A 208 -17.89 -40.27 28.53
N PRO A 209 -18.05 -41.57 28.17
CA PRO A 209 -19.32 -42.25 28.39
C PRO A 209 -19.68 -42.13 29.87
N ALA A 210 -20.84 -41.56 30.15
CA ALA A 210 -21.38 -41.57 31.50
C ALA A 210 -21.61 -43.02 31.93
N ASP A 211 -21.14 -43.29 33.14
CA ASP A 211 -21.49 -44.45 33.96
C ASP A 211 -20.91 -45.81 33.60
N GLU A 212 -19.74 -46.11 34.17
CA GLU A 212 -19.56 -47.35 34.86
C GLU A 212 -19.87 -47.15 36.36
N PRO A 213 -20.77 -47.91 36.99
CA PRO A 213 -21.10 -47.80 38.42
C PRO A 213 -19.86 -48.19 39.25
N GLN A 214 -19.41 -47.27 40.08
CA GLN A 214 -18.32 -47.55 41.03
C GLN A 214 -18.69 -48.71 41.94
N LYS A 215 -17.98 -49.82 41.80
CA LYS A 215 -18.02 -50.92 42.75
C LYS A 215 -17.58 -50.41 44.11
N THR A 216 -18.53 -50.27 45.03
CA THR A 216 -18.29 -49.95 46.43
C THR A 216 -17.40 -51.03 47.06
N LYS A 217 -16.18 -50.64 47.45
CA LYS A 217 -15.28 -51.48 48.24
C LYS A 217 -15.89 -51.67 49.64
N GLN A 218 -16.30 -52.88 49.98
CA GLN A 218 -16.71 -53.23 51.33
C GLN A 218 -15.54 -53.08 52.30
N PRO A 219 -15.76 -52.57 53.55
CA PRO A 219 -14.69 -52.46 54.53
C PRO A 219 -14.31 -53.81 55.08
N VAL A 220 -13.00 -54.10 55.02
CA VAL A 220 -12.39 -55.30 55.63
C VAL A 220 -12.42 -55.15 57.16
N ARG A 221 -13.23 -56.01 57.80
CA ARG A 221 -13.22 -56.17 59.28
C ARG A 221 -11.91 -56.85 59.67
N ARG A 222 -11.04 -56.17 60.43
CA ARG A 222 -9.93 -56.77 61.16
C ARG A 222 -10.44 -57.39 62.46
N LYS A 223 -10.13 -58.70 62.66
CA LYS A 223 -10.22 -59.34 63.98
C LYS A 223 -8.91 -59.09 64.73
#